data_5b43df397282f2bd38c282dd3d1c1bd5
#
_entry.id   5b43df397282f2bd38c282dd3d1c1bd5
#
_cell.length_a   1.000
_cell.length_b   1.000
_cell.length_c   1.000
_cell.angle_alpha   90.00
_cell.angle_beta   90.00
_cell.angle_gamma   90.00
#
_symmetry.space_group_name_H-M   'P 1'
#
loop_
_entity.id
_entity.type
_entity.pdbx_description
1 polymer ?
#
loop_
_entity_poly.entity_id
_entity_poly.type
_entity_poly.pdbx_seq_one_letter_code
_entity_poly.pdbx_strand_id
1 'polypeptide(L)'
;MFALLLQEHAQEAGEHAAEAAGHGAEAAAEGFNAGKTIIEHVANSSVDHPLIHLPTLAGINFSVTKHVLMLWLVAAFAFFLITITVRRYLKQDRLVPSGFMNVLEALVEFIRDAIAKPNVGRKWVSTWTPLLLTYFVFIFCANAIGLIPVFDVIALLDHYVLHTSEHGFLKQVVHGGTTATANFNVTAALASITFGAIIVAGSKAHGFVKHWINIVPHGLAWPIYILLIPIEVMGMFVKPFALTMRLAANMTGGHIAILAILSFVFLFTEMFASAFAGVGVGVAVSVPLAVGISALEIIVVLVQAYVFTLLSAVFIGMAIHVHH
;
A
#
# COMPACT_ATOMS: atom_id res chain seq x y z
N MET A 1 12.91 -32.43 49.31
CA MET A 1 11.85 -31.82 48.48
C MET A 1 12.24 -30.41 48.00
N PHE A 2 12.61 -29.48 48.90
CA PHE A 2 13.00 -28.12 48.50
C PHE A 2 14.31 -28.05 47.66
N ALA A 3 15.28 -28.88 47.99
CA ALA A 3 16.55 -28.98 47.25
C ALA A 3 16.40 -29.57 45.82
N LEU A 4 15.46 -30.49 45.64
CA LEU A 4 15.14 -31.06 44.30
C LEU A 4 14.45 -30.03 43.38
N LEU A 5 13.54 -29.21 43.91
CA LEU A 5 12.89 -28.12 43.16
C LEU A 5 13.87 -27.02 42.76
N LEU A 6 14.85 -26.68 43.60
CA LEU A 6 15.89 -25.73 43.24
C LEU A 6 16.86 -26.28 42.19
N GLN A 7 17.11 -27.60 42.21
CA GLN A 7 17.95 -28.23 41.20
C GLN A 7 17.26 -28.36 39.84
N GLU A 8 15.95 -28.62 39.86
CA GLU A 8 15.11 -28.64 38.64
C GLU A 8 15.02 -27.25 37.97
N HIS A 9 14.74 -26.19 38.73
CA HIS A 9 14.75 -24.82 38.23
C HIS A 9 16.12 -24.32 37.78
N ALA A 10 17.20 -24.77 38.41
CA ALA A 10 18.56 -24.43 37.96
C ALA A 10 18.92 -25.15 36.65
N GLN A 11 18.38 -26.35 36.43
CA GLN A 11 18.58 -27.10 35.22
C GLN A 11 17.76 -26.53 34.05
N GLU A 12 16.50 -26.19 34.27
CA GLU A 12 15.65 -25.49 33.28
C GLU A 12 16.24 -24.12 32.88
N ALA A 13 16.71 -23.33 33.85
CA ALA A 13 17.39 -22.07 33.59
C ALA A 13 18.69 -22.25 32.79
N GLY A 14 19.42 -23.35 33.04
CA GLY A 14 20.64 -23.72 32.31
C GLY A 14 20.34 -24.15 30.87
N GLU A 15 19.27 -24.91 30.65
CA GLU A 15 18.82 -25.31 29.30
C GLU A 15 18.32 -24.11 28.49
N HIS A 16 17.51 -23.25 29.06
CA HIS A 16 17.08 -22.02 28.41
C HIS A 16 18.23 -21.04 28.09
N ALA A 17 19.23 -20.96 28.96
CA ALA A 17 20.43 -20.16 28.71
C ALA A 17 21.31 -20.78 27.60
N ALA A 18 21.40 -22.11 27.53
CA ALA A 18 22.13 -22.82 26.48
C ALA A 18 21.41 -22.74 25.12
N GLU A 19 20.08 -22.84 25.15
CA GLU A 19 19.25 -22.66 23.95
C GLU A 19 19.31 -21.23 23.41
N ALA A 20 19.23 -20.22 24.28
CA ALA A 20 19.41 -18.81 23.90
C ALA A 20 20.84 -18.52 23.41
N ALA A 21 21.86 -19.14 23.99
CA ALA A 21 23.25 -19.04 23.53
C ALA A 21 23.46 -19.78 22.18
N GLY A 22 22.79 -20.92 21.98
CA GLY A 22 22.78 -21.66 20.71
C GLY A 22 22.15 -20.86 19.59
N HIS A 23 20.98 -20.28 19.82
CA HIS A 23 20.33 -19.38 18.86
C HIS A 23 21.13 -18.09 18.61
N GLY A 24 21.80 -17.55 19.61
CA GLY A 24 22.71 -16.41 19.43
C GLY A 24 23.97 -16.75 18.64
N ALA A 25 24.50 -17.96 18.80
CA ALA A 25 25.68 -18.43 18.06
C ALA A 25 25.34 -18.84 16.61
N GLU A 26 24.17 -19.44 16.36
CA GLU A 26 23.66 -19.69 15.01
C GLU A 26 23.32 -18.39 14.26
N ALA A 27 22.72 -17.41 14.93
CA ALA A 27 22.48 -16.08 14.34
C ALA A 27 23.78 -15.30 14.05
N ALA A 28 24.84 -15.54 14.81
CA ALA A 28 26.17 -14.94 14.57
C ALA A 28 27.00 -15.71 13.53
N ALA A 29 26.67 -16.98 13.26
CA ALA A 29 27.32 -17.80 12.24
C ALA A 29 26.65 -17.69 10.84
N GLU A 30 25.39 -17.28 10.77
CA GLU A 30 24.75 -16.88 9.53
C GLU A 30 25.18 -15.43 9.21
N GLY A 31 26.10 -15.25 8.25
CA GLY A 31 26.46 -13.94 7.72
C GLY A 31 25.18 -13.18 7.32
N PHE A 32 25.23 -11.83 7.34
CA PHE A 32 24.09 -10.97 7.03
C PHE A 32 23.37 -11.42 5.75
N ASN A 33 22.16 -11.91 5.87
CA ASN A 33 21.33 -12.33 4.74
C ASN A 33 20.38 -11.21 4.33
N ALA A 34 20.87 -10.37 3.40
CA ALA A 34 20.10 -9.25 2.86
C ALA A 34 18.71 -9.67 2.34
N GLY A 35 18.61 -10.83 1.68
CA GLY A 35 17.35 -11.33 1.14
C GLY A 35 16.32 -11.64 2.22
N LYS A 36 16.73 -12.29 3.31
CA LYS A 36 15.85 -12.61 4.45
C LYS A 36 15.35 -11.32 5.12
N THR A 37 16.24 -10.38 5.38
CA THR A 37 15.89 -9.08 5.97
C THR A 37 14.92 -8.28 5.10
N ILE A 38 15.13 -8.24 3.78
CA ILE A 38 14.24 -7.56 2.84
C ILE A 38 12.86 -8.20 2.84
N ILE A 39 12.78 -9.54 2.78
CA ILE A 39 11.51 -10.26 2.77
C ILE A 39 10.74 -10.01 4.08
N GLU A 40 11.38 -10.07 5.23
CA GLU A 40 10.76 -9.84 6.53
C GLU A 40 10.20 -8.41 6.67
N HIS A 41 10.86 -7.41 6.08
CA HIS A 41 10.38 -6.02 6.08
C HIS A 41 9.21 -5.78 5.13
N VAL A 42 9.19 -6.44 3.99
CA VAL A 42 8.18 -6.23 2.92
C VAL A 42 6.98 -7.17 3.06
N ALA A 43 7.18 -8.37 3.65
CA ALA A 43 6.11 -9.33 3.85
C ALA A 43 5.06 -8.83 4.84
N ASN A 44 3.81 -9.24 4.59
CA ASN A 44 2.72 -8.99 5.53
C ASN A 44 2.99 -9.72 6.85
N SER A 45 2.61 -9.11 7.98
CA SER A 45 2.56 -9.84 9.24
C SER A 45 1.64 -11.06 9.08
N SER A 46 2.10 -12.22 9.57
CA SER A 46 1.31 -13.45 9.55
C SER A 46 -0.02 -13.24 10.28
N VAL A 47 -1.06 -13.90 9.78
CA VAL A 47 -2.38 -13.89 10.42
C VAL A 47 -2.35 -14.56 11.80
N ASP A 48 -1.29 -15.35 12.06
CA ASP A 48 -1.06 -16.03 13.34
C ASP A 48 -0.51 -15.10 14.42
N HIS A 49 0.11 -13.97 14.02
CA HIS A 49 0.61 -12.93 14.93
C HIS A 49 -0.01 -11.55 14.56
N PRO A 50 -1.33 -11.36 14.74
CA PRO A 50 -1.99 -10.10 14.47
C PRO A 50 -1.69 -9.09 15.57
N LEU A 51 -1.76 -7.79 15.22
CA LEU A 51 -1.64 -6.69 16.20
C LEU A 51 -2.80 -6.69 17.20
N ILE A 52 -4.01 -6.99 16.72
CA ILE A 52 -5.21 -7.06 17.54
C ILE A 52 -5.93 -8.36 17.18
N HIS A 53 -6.07 -9.26 18.16
CA HIS A 53 -6.84 -10.49 18.00
C HIS A 53 -8.33 -10.18 18.04
N LEU A 54 -9.03 -10.44 16.94
CA LEU A 54 -10.47 -10.41 16.86
C LEU A 54 -11.01 -11.83 16.67
N PRO A 55 -12.24 -12.12 17.18
CA PRO A 55 -12.81 -13.44 17.04
C PRO A 55 -13.05 -13.80 15.58
N THR A 56 -12.86 -15.06 15.25
CA THR A 56 -13.21 -15.61 13.93
C THR A 56 -14.74 -15.68 13.81
N LEU A 57 -15.31 -14.99 12.82
CA LEU A 57 -16.73 -15.04 12.48
C LEU A 57 -16.91 -15.83 11.18
N ALA A 58 -17.77 -16.84 11.19
CA ALA A 58 -18.06 -17.67 10.01
C ALA A 58 -16.82 -18.27 9.31
N GLY A 59 -15.75 -18.61 10.08
CA GLY A 59 -14.52 -19.16 9.53
C GLY A 59 -13.55 -18.13 8.93
N ILE A 60 -13.90 -16.85 8.95
CA ILE A 60 -13.03 -15.75 8.50
C ILE A 60 -12.39 -15.09 9.73
N ASN A 61 -11.06 -14.99 9.73
CA ASN A 61 -10.32 -14.31 10.77
C ASN A 61 -10.33 -12.80 10.52
N PHE A 62 -10.95 -12.04 11.42
CA PHE A 62 -11.05 -10.57 11.36
C PHE A 62 -9.90 -9.87 12.10
N SER A 63 -8.88 -10.58 12.53
CA SER A 63 -7.75 -10.00 13.24
C SER A 63 -7.06 -8.89 12.45
N VAL A 64 -6.71 -7.80 13.13
CA VAL A 64 -6.12 -6.61 12.53
C VAL A 64 -4.62 -6.84 12.34
N THR A 65 -4.19 -6.89 11.09
CA THR A 65 -2.78 -6.92 10.70
C THR A 65 -2.21 -5.50 10.60
N LYS A 66 -0.89 -5.35 10.49
CA LYS A 66 -0.22 -4.06 10.33
C LYS A 66 -0.79 -3.25 9.14
N HIS A 67 -1.00 -3.91 8.01
CA HIS A 67 -1.54 -3.26 6.81
C HIS A 67 -2.97 -2.75 6.98
N VAL A 68 -3.82 -3.47 7.72
CA VAL A 68 -5.18 -3.01 8.03
C VAL A 68 -5.15 -1.79 8.94
N LEU A 69 -4.26 -1.79 9.94
CA LEU A 69 -4.07 -0.61 10.80
C LEU A 69 -3.59 0.59 9.99
N MET A 70 -2.60 0.40 9.12
CA MET A 70 -2.12 1.46 8.22
C MET A 70 -3.21 1.98 7.30
N LEU A 71 -4.03 1.11 6.75
CA LEU A 71 -5.18 1.49 5.93
C LEU A 71 -6.16 2.39 6.69
N TRP A 72 -6.46 2.06 7.96
CA TRP A 72 -7.33 2.87 8.79
C TRP A 72 -6.70 4.21 9.14
N LEU A 73 -5.40 4.24 9.45
CA LEU A 73 -4.69 5.49 9.75
C LEU A 73 -4.66 6.43 8.53
N VAL A 74 -4.38 5.89 7.35
CA VAL A 74 -4.42 6.66 6.09
C VAL A 74 -5.83 7.21 5.81
N ALA A 75 -6.85 6.36 5.95
CA ALA A 75 -8.23 6.76 5.73
C ALA A 75 -8.68 7.86 6.73
N ALA A 76 -8.34 7.69 8.01
CA ALA A 76 -8.61 8.68 9.05
C ALA A 76 -7.86 9.99 8.78
N PHE A 77 -6.57 9.91 8.44
CA PHE A 77 -5.74 11.08 8.12
C PHE A 77 -6.33 11.87 6.94
N ALA A 78 -6.62 11.19 5.83
CA ALA A 78 -7.21 11.83 4.65
C ALA A 78 -8.58 12.45 4.97
N PHE A 79 -9.43 11.73 5.71
CA PHE A 79 -10.75 12.22 6.13
C PHE A 79 -10.65 13.46 7.01
N PHE A 80 -9.82 13.43 8.05
CA PHE A 80 -9.67 14.56 8.95
C PHE A 80 -9.01 15.76 8.26
N LEU A 81 -7.98 15.53 7.44
CA LEU A 81 -7.30 16.59 6.68
C LEU A 81 -8.29 17.36 5.80
N ILE A 82 -9.08 16.65 4.99
CA ILE A 82 -10.06 17.25 4.10
C ILE A 82 -11.19 17.90 4.91
N THR A 83 -11.75 17.18 5.88
CA THR A 83 -12.91 17.69 6.65
C THR A 83 -12.56 18.94 7.44
N ILE A 84 -11.40 18.95 8.10
CA ILE A 84 -10.96 20.13 8.87
C ILE A 84 -10.73 21.32 7.94
N THR A 85 -10.08 21.10 6.79
CA THR A 85 -9.79 22.16 5.82
C THR A 85 -11.08 22.75 5.26
N VAL A 86 -12.00 21.91 4.79
CA VAL A 86 -13.29 22.35 4.24
C VAL A 86 -14.15 23.04 5.31
N ARG A 87 -14.25 22.48 6.52
CA ARG A 87 -15.01 23.10 7.61
C ARG A 87 -14.44 24.45 8.04
N ARG A 88 -13.10 24.59 8.05
CA ARG A 88 -12.46 25.88 8.34
C ARG A 88 -12.76 26.91 7.27
N TYR A 89 -12.74 26.51 6.00
CA TYR A 89 -13.08 27.40 4.88
C TYR A 89 -14.54 27.84 4.93
N LEU A 90 -15.48 26.90 5.14
CA LEU A 90 -16.91 27.22 5.22
C LEU A 90 -17.30 28.15 6.38
N LYS A 91 -16.47 28.24 7.42
CA LYS A 91 -16.65 29.19 8.54
C LYS A 91 -16.11 30.60 8.25
N GLN A 92 -15.36 30.76 7.16
CA GLN A 92 -14.83 32.06 6.75
C GLN A 92 -15.73 32.61 5.65
N ASP A 93 -16.25 33.83 5.84
CA ASP A 93 -17.05 34.53 4.81
C ASP A 93 -16.18 35.02 3.63
N ARG A 94 -15.24 34.21 3.20
CA ARG A 94 -14.36 34.51 2.05
C ARG A 94 -14.87 33.79 0.81
N LEU A 95 -15.10 34.58 -0.23
CA LEU A 95 -15.53 34.05 -1.55
C LEU A 95 -14.41 33.33 -2.30
N VAL A 96 -13.15 33.64 -2.01
CA VAL A 96 -11.98 33.07 -2.69
C VAL A 96 -11.22 32.17 -1.70
N PRO A 97 -11.00 30.89 -2.04
CA PRO A 97 -10.20 29.99 -1.22
C PRO A 97 -8.76 30.47 -1.11
N SER A 98 -8.12 30.19 0.03
CA SER A 98 -6.74 30.55 0.29
C SER A 98 -5.99 29.41 0.99
N GLY A 99 -4.67 29.35 0.80
CA GLY A 99 -3.82 28.34 1.40
C GLY A 99 -4.14 26.92 0.92
N PHE A 100 -4.23 25.97 1.82
CA PHE A 100 -4.44 24.56 1.48
C PHE A 100 -5.80 24.28 0.81
N MET A 101 -6.82 25.11 1.09
CA MET A 101 -8.12 24.97 0.43
C MET A 101 -8.03 25.24 -1.07
N ASN A 102 -7.16 26.17 -1.50
CA ASN A 102 -6.91 26.42 -2.92
C ASN A 102 -6.29 25.19 -3.63
N VAL A 103 -5.41 24.47 -2.92
CA VAL A 103 -4.84 23.21 -3.44
C VAL A 103 -5.92 22.14 -3.61
N LEU A 104 -6.84 22.01 -2.63
CA LEU A 104 -7.96 21.06 -2.73
C LEU A 104 -8.92 21.43 -3.85
N GLU A 105 -9.23 22.72 -4.03
CA GLU A 105 -10.08 23.18 -5.14
C GLU A 105 -9.44 22.89 -6.49
N ALA A 106 -8.17 23.24 -6.68
CA ALA A 106 -7.42 22.92 -7.89
C ALA A 106 -7.37 21.40 -8.18
N LEU A 107 -7.23 20.58 -7.14
CA LEU A 107 -7.28 19.12 -7.27
C LEU A 107 -8.67 18.64 -7.72
N VAL A 108 -9.73 19.16 -7.12
CA VAL A 108 -11.12 18.82 -7.51
C VAL A 108 -11.38 19.21 -8.95
N GLU A 109 -10.96 20.41 -9.36
CA GLU A 109 -11.08 20.88 -10.76
C GLU A 109 -10.29 20.00 -11.72
N PHE A 110 -9.04 19.67 -11.36
CA PHE A 110 -8.21 18.79 -12.18
C PHE A 110 -8.85 17.41 -12.36
N ILE A 111 -9.29 16.75 -11.29
CA ILE A 111 -9.91 15.43 -11.38
C ILE A 111 -11.24 15.50 -12.15
N ARG A 112 -12.05 16.55 -11.92
CA ARG A 112 -13.34 16.72 -12.60
C ARG A 112 -13.17 17.03 -14.10
N ASP A 113 -12.34 18.02 -14.43
CA ASP A 113 -12.31 18.57 -15.78
C ASP A 113 -11.27 17.89 -16.69
N ALA A 114 -10.10 17.46 -16.14
CA ALA A 114 -9.08 16.80 -16.92
C ALA A 114 -9.23 15.27 -16.96
N ILE A 115 -9.86 14.64 -15.93
CA ILE A 115 -9.98 13.17 -15.88
C ILE A 115 -11.44 12.71 -16.06
N ALA A 116 -12.36 13.17 -15.20
CA ALA A 116 -13.72 12.64 -15.20
C ALA A 116 -14.50 13.05 -16.48
N LYS A 117 -14.57 14.35 -16.74
CA LYS A 117 -15.38 14.88 -17.83
C LYS A 117 -15.03 14.36 -19.23
N PRO A 118 -13.75 14.21 -19.63
CA PRO A 118 -13.40 13.64 -20.95
C PRO A 118 -13.78 12.16 -21.06
N ASN A 119 -13.73 11.40 -19.97
CA ASN A 119 -13.92 9.94 -19.98
C ASN A 119 -15.38 9.54 -19.77
N VAL A 120 -16.06 10.07 -18.73
CA VAL A 120 -17.44 9.67 -18.41
C VAL A 120 -18.52 10.58 -19.01
N GLY A 121 -18.12 11.71 -19.60
CA GLY A 121 -19.02 12.66 -20.23
C GLY A 121 -19.72 13.62 -19.25
N ARG A 122 -20.28 14.74 -19.79
CA ARG A 122 -20.90 15.81 -18.99
C ARG A 122 -22.07 15.34 -18.12
N LYS A 123 -22.84 14.37 -18.62
CA LYS A 123 -24.04 13.85 -17.91
C LYS A 123 -23.67 13.11 -16.62
N TRP A 124 -22.55 12.41 -16.61
CA TRP A 124 -22.17 11.50 -15.53
C TRP A 124 -21.03 12.03 -14.67
N VAL A 125 -20.43 13.17 -15.01
CA VAL A 125 -19.28 13.74 -14.31
C VAL A 125 -19.55 13.96 -12.81
N SER A 126 -20.70 14.52 -12.46
CA SER A 126 -21.07 14.77 -11.06
C SER A 126 -21.25 13.49 -10.24
N THR A 127 -21.63 12.39 -10.89
CA THR A 127 -21.84 11.10 -10.24
C THR A 127 -20.52 10.39 -9.94
N TRP A 128 -19.54 10.43 -10.86
CA TRP A 128 -18.32 9.64 -10.76
C TRP A 128 -17.11 10.42 -10.22
N THR A 129 -17.12 11.77 -10.29
CA THR A 129 -16.03 12.61 -9.74
C THR A 129 -15.74 12.33 -8.27
N PRO A 130 -16.74 12.16 -7.37
CA PRO A 130 -16.44 11.88 -5.96
C PRO A 130 -15.66 10.57 -5.75
N LEU A 131 -16.00 9.51 -6.49
CA LEU A 131 -15.28 8.23 -6.42
C LEU A 131 -13.84 8.40 -6.92
N LEU A 132 -13.65 9.05 -8.07
CA LEU A 132 -12.34 9.29 -8.66
C LEU A 132 -11.46 10.16 -7.77
N LEU A 133 -12.04 11.18 -7.16
CA LEU A 133 -11.35 12.04 -6.19
C LEU A 133 -10.92 11.25 -4.95
N THR A 134 -11.79 10.38 -4.46
CA THR A 134 -11.48 9.49 -3.34
C THR A 134 -10.32 8.56 -3.67
N TYR A 135 -10.29 7.96 -4.85
CA TYR A 135 -9.17 7.13 -5.30
C TYR A 135 -7.87 7.91 -5.32
N PHE A 136 -7.87 9.08 -5.96
CA PHE A 136 -6.67 9.89 -6.05
C PHE A 136 -6.12 10.25 -4.67
N VAL A 137 -6.95 10.84 -3.81
CA VAL A 137 -6.53 11.29 -2.49
C VAL A 137 -6.11 10.11 -1.61
N PHE A 138 -6.89 9.03 -1.61
CA PHE A 138 -6.58 7.87 -0.78
C PHE A 138 -5.26 7.20 -1.19
N ILE A 139 -5.08 6.93 -2.49
CA ILE A 139 -3.86 6.29 -3.01
C ILE A 139 -2.65 7.21 -2.82
N PHE A 140 -2.82 8.50 -3.08
CA PHE A 140 -1.76 9.48 -2.85
C PHE A 140 -1.34 9.53 -1.37
N CYS A 141 -2.28 9.65 -0.45
CA CYS A 141 -1.99 9.66 0.99
C CYS A 141 -1.38 8.33 1.46
N ALA A 142 -1.90 7.19 0.99
CA ALA A 142 -1.40 5.88 1.35
C ALA A 142 0.06 5.68 0.92
N ASN A 143 0.37 6.07 -0.31
CA ASN A 143 1.72 5.98 -0.85
C ASN A 143 2.66 7.01 -0.20
N ALA A 144 2.21 8.25 -0.01
CA ALA A 144 3.02 9.31 0.58
C ALA A 144 3.37 9.03 2.05
N ILE A 145 2.42 8.52 2.85
CA ILE A 145 2.68 8.12 4.25
C ILE A 145 3.66 6.96 4.30
N GLY A 146 3.57 6.00 3.37
CA GLY A 146 4.53 4.89 3.30
C GLY A 146 5.95 5.31 2.92
N LEU A 147 6.10 6.44 2.21
CA LEU A 147 7.41 6.97 1.84
C LEU A 147 8.10 7.69 3.02
N ILE A 148 7.32 8.23 3.95
CA ILE A 148 7.88 8.87 5.13
C ILE A 148 8.23 7.78 6.15
N PRO A 149 9.50 7.63 6.57
CA PRO A 149 9.90 6.61 7.54
C PRO A 149 9.45 6.97 8.97
N VAL A 150 8.14 7.25 9.12
CA VAL A 150 7.57 7.66 10.42
C VAL A 150 7.79 6.58 11.47
N PHE A 151 7.64 5.32 11.06
CA PHE A 151 7.81 4.18 11.96
C PHE A 151 9.27 3.94 12.31
N ASP A 152 10.19 4.12 11.37
CA ASP A 152 11.62 4.00 11.64
C ASP A 152 12.12 5.10 12.57
N VAL A 153 11.60 6.33 12.40
CA VAL A 153 11.89 7.44 13.32
C VAL A 153 11.32 7.17 14.72
N ILE A 154 10.11 6.63 14.82
CA ILE A 154 9.52 6.22 16.12
C ILE A 154 10.30 5.07 16.72
N ALA A 155 10.79 4.10 15.91
CA ALA A 155 11.67 3.02 16.37
C ALA A 155 12.96 3.54 16.96
N LEU A 156 13.58 4.50 16.29
CA LEU A 156 14.80 5.15 16.74
C LEU A 156 14.55 5.91 18.07
N LEU A 157 13.43 6.62 18.15
CA LEU A 157 13.02 7.35 19.35
C LEU A 157 12.74 6.39 20.50
N ASP A 158 12.08 5.25 20.23
CA ASP A 158 11.84 4.21 21.24
C ASP A 158 13.14 3.60 21.73
N HIS A 159 14.06 3.30 20.83
CA HIS A 159 15.37 2.72 21.18
C HIS A 159 16.23 3.66 22.04
N TYR A 160 16.22 4.97 21.74
CA TYR A 160 17.11 5.94 22.41
C TYR A 160 16.47 6.67 23.60
N VAL A 161 15.13 6.82 23.62
CA VAL A 161 14.43 7.70 24.58
C VAL A 161 13.40 6.97 25.44
N LEU A 162 12.55 6.13 24.82
CA LEU A 162 11.39 5.56 25.51
C LEU A 162 11.70 4.21 26.17
N HIS A 163 12.67 3.43 25.65
CA HIS A 163 13.05 2.10 26.16
C HIS A 163 11.86 1.20 26.50
N THR A 164 10.85 1.18 25.63
CA THR A 164 9.61 0.43 25.87
C THR A 164 9.90 -1.07 25.90
N SER A 165 9.20 -1.82 26.76
CA SER A 165 9.36 -3.27 26.90
C SER A 165 9.24 -4.01 25.55
N GLU A 166 10.00 -5.10 25.40
CA GLU A 166 10.11 -5.86 24.14
C GLU A 166 8.78 -6.37 23.57
N HIS A 167 7.76 -6.50 24.41
CA HIS A 167 6.40 -6.94 24.05
C HIS A 167 5.39 -5.78 23.94
N GLY A 168 5.84 -4.52 23.93
CA GLY A 168 4.97 -3.35 23.85
C GLY A 168 4.28 -3.22 22.49
N PHE A 169 3.01 -2.80 22.48
CA PHE A 169 2.21 -2.51 21.26
C PHE A 169 2.95 -1.57 20.30
N LEU A 170 3.68 -0.58 20.82
CA LEU A 170 4.49 0.35 20.03
C LEU A 170 5.57 -0.38 19.22
N LYS A 171 6.28 -1.34 19.83
CA LYS A 171 7.35 -2.09 19.16
C LYS A 171 6.80 -2.98 18.04
N GLN A 172 5.61 -3.55 18.21
CA GLN A 172 4.93 -4.34 17.18
C GLN A 172 4.42 -3.49 16.00
N VAL A 173 3.98 -2.26 16.27
CA VAL A 173 3.53 -1.30 15.23
C VAL A 173 4.73 -0.73 14.47
N VAL A 174 5.83 -0.47 15.18
CA VAL A 174 7.02 0.19 14.66
C VAL A 174 7.88 -0.75 13.80
N HIS A 175 7.90 -2.06 14.10
CA HIS A 175 8.66 -3.03 13.31
C HIS A 175 8.01 -3.26 11.93
N GLY A 176 8.53 -2.56 10.92
CA GLY A 176 8.15 -2.67 9.52
C GLY A 176 7.14 -1.60 9.08
N GLY A 177 7.65 -0.43 8.69
CA GLY A 177 6.89 0.62 8.00
C GLY A 177 6.53 0.17 6.59
N THR A 178 5.44 -0.57 6.43
CA THR A 178 4.96 -1.01 5.14
C THR A 178 3.83 -0.10 4.66
N THR A 179 3.93 0.35 3.42
CA THR A 179 2.87 1.12 2.76
C THR A 179 1.60 0.27 2.66
N ALA A 180 0.45 0.83 3.00
CA ALA A 180 -0.83 0.09 2.92
C ALA A 180 -1.09 -0.46 1.51
N THR A 181 -0.69 0.26 0.46
CA THR A 181 -0.84 -0.12 -0.95
C THR A 181 0.22 -1.11 -1.46
N ALA A 182 1.26 -1.42 -0.69
CA ALA A 182 2.17 -2.53 -1.00
C ALA A 182 1.49 -3.89 -0.80
N ASN A 183 0.43 -3.95 0.02
CA ASN A 183 -0.34 -5.16 0.21
C ASN A 183 -1.27 -5.41 -0.99
N PHE A 184 -1.09 -6.57 -1.63
CA PHE A 184 -1.90 -7.02 -2.76
C PHE A 184 -3.41 -7.02 -2.46
N ASN A 185 -3.82 -7.42 -1.25
CA ASN A 185 -5.23 -7.49 -0.89
C ASN A 185 -5.88 -6.09 -0.83
N VAL A 186 -5.14 -5.08 -0.36
CA VAL A 186 -5.64 -3.68 -0.32
C VAL A 186 -5.82 -3.15 -1.74
N THR A 187 -4.85 -3.38 -2.61
CA THR A 187 -4.93 -2.93 -4.00
C THR A 187 -5.99 -3.69 -4.80
N ALA A 188 -6.14 -5.00 -4.53
CA ALA A 188 -7.21 -5.80 -5.11
C ALA A 188 -8.60 -5.34 -4.65
N ALA A 189 -8.75 -4.93 -3.39
CA ALA A 189 -10.01 -4.34 -2.90
C ALA A 189 -10.36 -3.04 -3.62
N LEU A 190 -9.39 -2.12 -3.82
CA LEU A 190 -9.61 -0.89 -4.59
C LEU A 190 -9.99 -1.18 -6.05
N ALA A 191 -9.32 -2.13 -6.68
CA ALA A 191 -9.62 -2.56 -8.04
C ALA A 191 -10.99 -3.25 -8.14
N SER A 192 -11.40 -4.00 -7.11
CA SER A 192 -12.74 -4.62 -7.03
C SER A 192 -13.84 -3.57 -6.90
N ILE A 193 -13.61 -2.47 -6.18
CA ILE A 193 -14.53 -1.33 -6.15
C ILE A 193 -14.64 -0.69 -7.54
N THR A 194 -13.52 -0.54 -8.25
CA THR A 194 -13.54 -0.07 -9.65
C THR A 194 -14.32 -1.01 -10.55
N PHE A 195 -14.14 -2.31 -10.42
CA PHE A 195 -14.91 -3.31 -11.16
C PHE A 195 -16.41 -3.19 -10.88
N GLY A 196 -16.81 -3.10 -9.61
CA GLY A 196 -18.19 -2.82 -9.23
C GLY A 196 -18.73 -1.51 -9.83
N ALA A 197 -17.92 -0.46 -9.82
CA ALA A 197 -18.28 0.82 -10.42
C ALA A 197 -18.51 0.72 -11.95
N ILE A 198 -17.71 -0.08 -12.67
CA ILE A 198 -17.89 -0.36 -14.10
C ILE A 198 -19.25 -1.01 -14.35
N ILE A 199 -19.61 -2.04 -13.59
CA ILE A 199 -20.90 -2.74 -13.71
C ILE A 199 -22.06 -1.79 -13.40
N VAL A 200 -21.95 -1.01 -12.33
CA VAL A 200 -22.98 -0.04 -11.93
C VAL A 200 -23.14 1.05 -12.98
N ALA A 201 -22.03 1.55 -13.54
CA ALA A 201 -22.04 2.59 -14.57
C ALA A 201 -22.73 2.12 -15.84
N GLY A 202 -22.36 0.96 -16.35
CA GLY A 202 -22.97 0.39 -17.53
C GLY A 202 -24.43 0.03 -17.31
N SER A 203 -24.78 -0.52 -16.15
CA SER A 203 -26.18 -0.83 -15.80
C SER A 203 -27.04 0.42 -15.66
N LYS A 204 -26.52 1.52 -15.11
CA LYS A 204 -27.25 2.80 -15.04
C LYS A 204 -27.38 3.48 -16.40
N ALA A 205 -26.42 3.31 -17.31
CA ALA A 205 -26.44 3.93 -18.62
C ALA A 205 -27.39 3.21 -19.60
N HIS A 206 -27.41 1.89 -19.58
CA HIS A 206 -28.09 1.07 -20.59
C HIS A 206 -29.16 0.12 -20.03
N GLY A 207 -29.20 -0.07 -18.71
CA GLY A 207 -29.98 -1.10 -18.04
C GLY A 207 -29.18 -2.40 -17.87
N PHE A 208 -29.51 -3.16 -16.83
CA PHE A 208 -28.71 -4.32 -16.41
C PHE A 208 -28.55 -5.38 -17.50
N VAL A 209 -29.62 -5.78 -18.15
CA VAL A 209 -29.59 -6.81 -19.21
C VAL A 209 -28.85 -6.31 -20.46
N LYS A 210 -29.15 -5.07 -20.89
CA LYS A 210 -28.49 -4.49 -22.06
C LYS A 210 -27.00 -4.26 -21.85
N HIS A 211 -26.58 -3.96 -20.63
CA HIS A 211 -25.14 -3.84 -20.31
C HIS A 211 -24.38 -5.12 -20.67
N TRP A 212 -24.90 -6.28 -20.26
CA TRP A 212 -24.27 -7.57 -20.58
C TRP A 212 -24.32 -7.93 -22.06
N ILE A 213 -25.40 -7.57 -22.74
CA ILE A 213 -25.55 -7.79 -24.19
C ILE A 213 -24.56 -6.89 -24.94
N ASN A 214 -24.39 -5.64 -24.49
CA ASN A 214 -23.54 -4.64 -25.13
C ASN A 214 -22.03 -4.84 -24.90
N ILE A 215 -21.61 -5.82 -24.09
CA ILE A 215 -20.19 -6.17 -23.94
C ILE A 215 -19.62 -6.62 -25.28
N VAL A 216 -20.43 -7.26 -26.10
CA VAL A 216 -20.00 -7.78 -27.39
C VAL A 216 -20.60 -6.95 -28.53
N PRO A 217 -19.78 -6.48 -29.49
CA PRO A 217 -20.26 -5.72 -30.66
C PRO A 217 -21.31 -6.51 -31.45
N HIS A 218 -22.36 -5.82 -31.87
CA HIS A 218 -23.47 -6.42 -32.67
C HIS A 218 -23.14 -6.38 -34.17
N GLY A 219 -23.71 -7.31 -34.93
CA GLY A 219 -23.59 -7.29 -36.39
C GLY A 219 -22.43 -8.10 -36.97
N LEU A 220 -21.74 -8.89 -36.15
CA LEU A 220 -20.67 -9.77 -36.62
C LEU A 220 -21.18 -11.13 -37.06
N ALA A 221 -20.40 -11.83 -37.93
CA ALA A 221 -20.71 -13.21 -38.31
C ALA A 221 -20.69 -14.15 -37.10
N TRP A 222 -21.65 -15.09 -37.04
CA TRP A 222 -21.84 -16.00 -35.89
C TRP A 222 -20.57 -16.69 -35.38
N PRO A 223 -19.63 -17.19 -36.22
CA PRO A 223 -18.42 -17.83 -35.72
C PRO A 223 -17.49 -16.88 -34.93
N ILE A 224 -17.54 -15.59 -35.20
CA ILE A 224 -16.69 -14.58 -34.51
C ILE A 224 -17.12 -14.43 -33.05
N TYR A 225 -18.41 -14.58 -32.74
CA TYR A 225 -18.91 -14.46 -31.37
C TYR A 225 -18.32 -15.53 -30.43
N ILE A 226 -18.01 -16.73 -30.92
CA ILE A 226 -17.42 -17.80 -30.13
C ILE A 226 -16.05 -17.39 -29.57
N LEU A 227 -15.28 -16.62 -30.37
CA LEU A 227 -13.97 -16.13 -29.95
C LEU A 227 -14.07 -14.81 -29.18
N LEU A 228 -14.97 -13.94 -29.58
CA LEU A 228 -15.04 -12.56 -29.05
C LEU A 228 -15.64 -12.51 -27.64
N ILE A 229 -16.67 -13.30 -27.34
CA ILE A 229 -17.29 -13.33 -26.01
C ILE A 229 -16.28 -13.68 -24.91
N PRO A 230 -15.49 -14.76 -25.01
CA PRO A 230 -14.45 -15.07 -24.03
C PRO A 230 -13.42 -13.94 -23.87
N ILE A 231 -12.99 -13.31 -24.96
CA ILE A 231 -12.00 -12.23 -24.93
C ILE A 231 -12.54 -11.01 -24.19
N GLU A 232 -13.76 -10.59 -24.47
CA GLU A 232 -14.39 -9.43 -23.82
C GLU A 232 -14.65 -9.70 -22.32
N VAL A 233 -15.14 -10.90 -22.01
CA VAL A 233 -15.32 -11.33 -20.61
C VAL A 233 -13.98 -11.35 -19.89
N MET A 234 -12.93 -11.95 -20.45
CA MET A 234 -11.58 -11.90 -19.87
C MET A 234 -11.09 -10.45 -19.72
N GLY A 235 -11.32 -9.59 -20.70
CA GLY A 235 -10.97 -8.18 -20.65
C GLY A 235 -11.55 -7.45 -19.44
N MET A 236 -12.78 -7.78 -19.05
CA MET A 236 -13.39 -7.22 -17.84
C MET A 236 -12.63 -7.56 -16.56
N PHE A 237 -12.06 -8.76 -16.43
CA PHE A 237 -11.27 -9.19 -15.26
C PHE A 237 -9.84 -8.71 -15.34
N VAL A 238 -9.24 -8.67 -16.53
CA VAL A 238 -7.86 -8.23 -16.73
C VAL A 238 -7.68 -6.76 -16.37
N LYS A 239 -8.67 -5.89 -16.60
CA LYS A 239 -8.60 -4.46 -16.28
C LYS A 239 -8.39 -4.22 -14.76
N PRO A 240 -9.22 -4.71 -13.83
CA PRO A 240 -8.98 -4.58 -12.40
C PRO A 240 -7.69 -5.28 -11.94
N PHE A 241 -7.40 -6.46 -12.52
CA PHE A 241 -6.16 -7.17 -12.21
C PHE A 241 -4.91 -6.35 -12.57
N ALA A 242 -4.89 -5.72 -13.74
CA ALA A 242 -3.79 -4.85 -14.15
C ALA A 242 -3.63 -3.63 -13.23
N LEU A 243 -4.74 -3.04 -12.75
CA LEU A 243 -4.71 -1.97 -11.75
C LEU A 243 -4.09 -2.45 -10.43
N THR A 244 -4.51 -3.62 -9.95
CA THR A 244 -3.99 -4.23 -8.73
C THR A 244 -2.49 -4.46 -8.83
N MET A 245 -2.05 -5.15 -9.88
CA MET A 245 -0.64 -5.50 -10.09
C MET A 245 0.24 -4.26 -10.21
N ARG A 246 -0.20 -3.25 -10.96
CA ARG A 246 0.57 -2.02 -11.13
C ARG A 246 0.78 -1.29 -9.80
N LEU A 247 -0.27 -1.14 -8.99
CA LEU A 247 -0.19 -0.43 -7.73
C LEU A 247 0.68 -1.21 -6.73
N ALA A 248 0.41 -2.50 -6.53
CA ALA A 248 1.15 -3.34 -5.60
C ALA A 248 2.62 -3.50 -6.00
N ALA A 249 2.90 -3.82 -7.28
CA ALA A 249 4.25 -4.08 -7.74
C ALA A 249 5.15 -2.84 -7.69
N ASN A 250 4.63 -1.65 -8.04
CA ASN A 250 5.43 -0.42 -7.97
C ASN A 250 5.83 -0.08 -6.54
N MET A 251 4.89 -0.17 -5.58
CA MET A 251 5.19 0.14 -4.19
C MET A 251 6.10 -0.89 -3.55
N THR A 252 5.84 -2.18 -3.76
CA THR A 252 6.69 -3.25 -3.24
C THR A 252 8.08 -3.19 -3.86
N GLY A 253 8.16 -2.97 -5.17
CA GLY A 253 9.43 -2.87 -5.91
C GLY A 253 10.30 -1.71 -5.46
N GLY A 254 9.72 -0.53 -5.20
CA GLY A 254 10.43 0.63 -4.66
C GLY A 254 11.07 0.35 -3.30
N HIS A 255 10.29 -0.18 -2.35
CA HIS A 255 10.81 -0.55 -1.02
C HIS A 255 11.92 -1.62 -1.10
N ILE A 256 11.74 -2.66 -1.92
CA ILE A 256 12.77 -3.69 -2.13
C ILE A 256 14.04 -3.06 -2.68
N ALA A 257 13.94 -2.16 -3.65
CA ALA A 257 15.11 -1.51 -4.27
C ALA A 257 15.88 -0.67 -3.26
N ILE A 258 15.21 0.13 -2.43
CA ILE A 258 15.87 0.94 -1.39
C ILE A 258 16.57 0.04 -0.37
N LEU A 259 15.89 -0.99 0.14
CA LEU A 259 16.46 -1.92 1.12
C LEU A 259 17.65 -2.71 0.53
N ALA A 260 17.57 -3.13 -0.73
CA ALA A 260 18.66 -3.82 -1.41
C ALA A 260 19.90 -2.93 -1.55
N ILE A 261 19.72 -1.64 -1.85
CA ILE A 261 20.84 -0.70 -1.95
C ILE A 261 21.44 -0.42 -0.57
N LEU A 262 20.61 -0.24 0.45
CA LEU A 262 21.10 -0.03 1.81
C LEU A 262 21.84 -1.26 2.35
N SER A 263 21.50 -2.46 1.90
CA SER A 263 22.19 -3.69 2.29
C SER A 263 23.64 -3.76 1.77
N PHE A 264 24.00 -2.97 0.74
CA PHE A 264 25.40 -2.87 0.30
C PHE A 264 26.34 -2.33 1.37
N VAL A 265 25.85 -1.53 2.32
CA VAL A 265 26.67 -1.08 3.45
C VAL A 265 27.20 -2.29 4.23
N PHE A 266 26.35 -3.28 4.48
CA PHE A 266 26.75 -4.51 5.18
C PHE A 266 27.69 -5.37 4.33
N LEU A 267 27.39 -5.54 3.03
CA LEU A 267 28.22 -6.30 2.11
C LEU A 267 29.62 -5.71 1.98
N PHE A 268 29.76 -4.39 1.88
CA PHE A 268 31.07 -3.74 1.84
C PHE A 268 31.80 -3.86 3.18
N THR A 269 31.07 -3.85 4.31
CA THR A 269 31.68 -4.04 5.64
C THR A 269 32.29 -5.44 5.77
N GLU A 270 31.66 -6.48 5.26
CA GLU A 270 32.18 -7.84 5.24
C GLU A 270 33.36 -8.00 4.25
N MET A 271 33.30 -7.31 3.12
CA MET A 271 34.33 -7.43 2.06
C MET A 271 35.65 -6.74 2.42
N PHE A 272 35.62 -5.67 3.20
CA PHE A 272 36.82 -4.90 3.56
C PHE A 272 37.44 -5.42 4.89
N ALA A 273 38.76 -5.55 4.94
CA ALA A 273 39.49 -6.00 6.13
C ALA A 273 39.34 -5.01 7.33
N SER A 274 38.99 -3.75 7.06
CA SER A 274 38.74 -2.72 8.06
C SER A 274 37.23 -2.36 8.05
N ALA A 275 36.52 -2.62 9.15
CA ALA A 275 35.12 -2.26 9.31
C ALA A 275 34.86 -0.76 9.03
N PHE A 276 35.78 0.13 9.43
CA PHE A 276 35.68 1.56 9.19
C PHE A 276 35.73 1.90 7.69
N ALA A 277 36.64 1.28 6.95
CA ALA A 277 36.75 1.48 5.50
C ALA A 277 35.51 0.88 4.77
N GLY A 278 35.06 -0.31 5.17
CA GLY A 278 33.89 -0.96 4.60
C GLY A 278 32.60 -0.14 4.79
N VAL A 279 32.34 0.32 6.00
CA VAL A 279 31.21 1.22 6.29
C VAL A 279 31.34 2.53 5.53
N GLY A 280 32.51 3.14 5.49
CA GLY A 280 32.73 4.40 4.77
C GLY A 280 32.43 4.29 3.28
N VAL A 281 32.94 3.25 2.61
CA VAL A 281 32.66 2.99 1.18
C VAL A 281 31.19 2.61 0.98
N GLY A 282 30.64 1.74 1.83
CA GLY A 282 29.25 1.33 1.76
C GLY A 282 28.29 2.52 1.84
N VAL A 283 28.47 3.40 2.81
CA VAL A 283 27.66 4.62 2.99
C VAL A 283 27.84 5.57 1.81
N ALA A 284 29.09 5.79 1.35
CA ALA A 284 29.39 6.70 0.24
C ALA A 284 28.71 6.26 -1.08
N VAL A 285 28.50 4.97 -1.29
CA VAL A 285 27.82 4.43 -2.48
C VAL A 285 26.32 4.31 -2.25
N SER A 286 25.90 3.70 -1.13
CA SER A 286 24.50 3.35 -0.91
C SER A 286 23.62 4.56 -0.63
N VAL A 287 24.11 5.56 0.14
CA VAL A 287 23.26 6.71 0.51
C VAL A 287 22.91 7.59 -0.68
N PRO A 288 23.82 8.01 -1.57
CA PRO A 288 23.45 8.79 -2.75
C PRO A 288 22.51 8.03 -3.69
N LEU A 289 22.72 6.72 -3.84
CA LEU A 289 21.89 5.89 -4.69
C LEU A 289 20.47 5.69 -4.08
N ALA A 290 20.38 5.46 -2.78
CA ALA A 290 19.10 5.38 -2.06
C ALA A 290 18.33 6.71 -2.13
N VAL A 291 19.00 7.85 -1.96
CA VAL A 291 18.39 9.19 -2.12
C VAL A 291 17.88 9.37 -3.55
N GLY A 292 18.62 8.94 -4.57
CA GLY A 292 18.20 9.01 -5.96
C GLY A 292 16.92 8.18 -6.21
N ILE A 293 16.86 6.96 -5.68
CA ILE A 293 15.66 6.11 -5.79
C ILE A 293 14.50 6.69 -5.00
N SER A 294 14.73 7.18 -3.78
CA SER A 294 13.67 7.82 -2.99
C SER A 294 13.07 9.04 -3.70
N ALA A 295 13.90 9.85 -4.36
CA ALA A 295 13.43 10.97 -5.17
C ALA A 295 12.55 10.51 -6.35
N LEU A 296 12.93 9.41 -7.01
CA LEU A 296 12.14 8.80 -8.07
C LEU A 296 10.80 8.25 -7.51
N GLU A 297 10.84 7.63 -6.33
CA GLU A 297 9.66 7.07 -5.68
C GLU A 297 8.62 8.13 -5.31
N ILE A 298 9.04 9.36 -4.93
CA ILE A 298 8.13 10.50 -4.73
C ILE A 298 7.35 10.81 -6.01
N ILE A 299 8.01 10.79 -7.17
CA ILE A 299 7.34 11.00 -8.46
C ILE A 299 6.36 9.85 -8.74
N VAL A 300 6.79 8.61 -8.48
CA VAL A 300 5.95 7.41 -8.67
C VAL A 300 4.70 7.47 -7.81
N VAL A 301 4.76 7.94 -6.57
CA VAL A 301 3.59 8.13 -5.68
C VAL A 301 2.51 8.98 -6.35
N LEU A 302 2.89 10.12 -6.91
CA LEU A 302 1.94 11.02 -7.58
C LEU A 302 1.40 10.39 -8.89
N VAL A 303 2.30 9.88 -9.71
CA VAL A 303 1.95 9.26 -11.00
C VAL A 303 1.03 8.06 -10.78
N GLN A 304 1.26 7.26 -9.75
CA GLN A 304 0.47 6.08 -9.47
C GLN A 304 -0.98 6.42 -9.06
N ALA A 305 -1.16 7.43 -8.20
CA ALA A 305 -2.48 7.93 -7.84
C ALA A 305 -3.22 8.47 -9.08
N TYR A 306 -2.52 9.21 -9.94
CA TYR A 306 -3.06 9.73 -11.19
C TYR A 306 -3.46 8.61 -12.15
N VAL A 307 -2.57 7.67 -12.43
CA VAL A 307 -2.81 6.58 -13.40
C VAL A 307 -3.93 5.66 -12.95
N PHE A 308 -4.01 5.31 -11.66
CA PHE A 308 -5.10 4.49 -11.14
C PHE A 308 -6.45 5.21 -11.34
N THR A 309 -6.52 6.50 -10.99
CA THR A 309 -7.72 7.32 -11.13
C THR A 309 -8.13 7.49 -12.59
N LEU A 310 -7.17 7.78 -13.47
CA LEU A 310 -7.40 7.93 -14.90
C LEU A 310 -7.93 6.65 -15.53
N LEU A 311 -7.29 5.50 -15.27
CA LEU A 311 -7.72 4.22 -15.83
C LEU A 311 -9.09 3.81 -15.29
N SER A 312 -9.38 4.07 -14.01
CA SER A 312 -10.71 3.85 -13.45
C SER A 312 -11.77 4.70 -14.18
N ALA A 313 -11.47 5.97 -14.47
CA ALA A 313 -12.36 6.85 -15.24
C ALA A 313 -12.56 6.35 -16.67
N VAL A 314 -11.49 5.92 -17.35
CA VAL A 314 -11.54 5.34 -18.70
C VAL A 314 -12.40 4.09 -18.71
N PHE A 315 -12.22 3.17 -17.77
CA PHE A 315 -12.99 1.92 -17.73
C PHE A 315 -14.47 2.15 -17.41
N ILE A 316 -14.78 3.09 -16.51
CA ILE A 316 -16.16 3.54 -16.26
C ILE A 316 -16.74 4.18 -17.53
N GLY A 317 -15.96 5.02 -18.21
CA GLY A 317 -16.35 5.69 -19.43
C GLY A 317 -16.67 4.72 -20.58
N MET A 318 -15.85 3.68 -20.76
CA MET A 318 -16.09 2.62 -21.73
C MET A 318 -17.38 1.83 -21.46
N ALA A 319 -17.74 1.66 -20.18
CA ALA A 319 -19.00 1.02 -19.81
C ALA A 319 -20.23 1.92 -20.06
N ILE A 320 -20.05 3.24 -20.00
CA ILE A 320 -21.11 4.23 -20.25
C ILE A 320 -21.28 4.48 -21.76
N HIS A 321 -20.18 4.61 -22.49
CA HIS A 321 -20.16 4.91 -23.91
C HIS A 321 -19.79 3.65 -24.70
N VAL A 322 -20.79 2.86 -25.03
CA VAL A 322 -20.60 1.68 -25.90
C VAL A 322 -20.36 2.18 -27.31
N HIS A 323 -19.11 2.09 -27.77
CA HIS A 323 -18.76 2.34 -29.16
C HIS A 323 -18.96 1.04 -29.94
N HIS A 324 -19.99 1.04 -30.78
CA HIS A 324 -20.21 0.02 -31.82
C HIS A 324 -19.82 0.58 -33.17
#